data_ddc22e9ce709f6f7096d2c7102f78889
#
_entry.id   ddc22e9ce709f6f7096d2c7102f78889
#
_cell.length_a   1.000
_cell.length_b   1.000
_cell.length_c   1.000
_cell.angle_alpha   90.00
_cell.angle_beta   90.00
_cell.angle_gamma   90.00
#
_symmetry.space_group_name_H-M   'P 1'
#
loop_
_entity.id
_entity.type
_entity.pdbx_description
1 polymer ?
#
loop_
_entity_poly.entity_id
_entity_poly.type
_entity_poly.pdbx_seq_one_letter_code
_entity_poly.pdbx_strand_id
1 'polypeptide(L)'
;GVDIEEAMLAIAANPAFASCTDTDFMAGVEDGSVVAGVSGVWNASEIKQAWGEDYGAAKLPTYTCAGQQVQMSSFTGYKMMGVNAYSEHKEWALKLADWFTNEDNQMLRLEERDQGPSNINAAASEQVKKVPAIQAVIDQAQYGKLQRVGNSFWDAATEYGNLMATGNTAGADPQEVMDTLVSGITQSTVQ
;
A
#
# COMPACT_ATOMS: atom_id res chain seq x y z
N GLY A 1 -18.82 -8.75 -6.39
CA GLY A 1 -17.66 -9.18 -7.19
C GLY A 1 -17.71 -8.55 -8.56
N VAL A 2 -18.68 -8.90 -9.38
CA VAL A 2 -18.81 -8.39 -10.77
C VAL A 2 -18.84 -6.87 -10.84
N ASP A 3 -19.59 -6.19 -9.97
CA ASP A 3 -19.63 -4.72 -9.94
C ASP A 3 -18.25 -4.07 -9.68
N ILE A 4 -17.37 -4.76 -8.94
CA ILE A 4 -15.99 -4.29 -8.70
C ILE A 4 -15.16 -4.44 -9.98
N GLU A 5 -15.31 -5.56 -10.68
CA GLU A 5 -14.65 -5.78 -11.97
C GLU A 5 -15.06 -4.71 -12.99
N GLU A 6 -16.35 -4.44 -13.13
CA GLU A 6 -16.86 -3.37 -14.01
C GLU A 6 -16.26 -2.01 -13.64
N ALA A 7 -16.14 -1.71 -12.35
CA ALA A 7 -15.52 -0.46 -11.88
C ALA A 7 -14.03 -0.40 -12.22
N MET A 8 -13.29 -1.50 -12.08
CA MET A 8 -11.88 -1.57 -12.45
C MET A 8 -11.67 -1.47 -13.95
N LEU A 9 -12.49 -2.13 -14.74
CA LEU A 9 -12.47 -2.02 -16.20
C LEU A 9 -12.75 -0.57 -16.67
N ALA A 10 -13.67 0.12 -16.00
CA ALA A 10 -13.95 1.52 -16.28
C ALA A 10 -12.74 2.44 -15.98
N ILE A 11 -11.98 2.15 -14.92
CA ILE A 11 -10.73 2.86 -14.61
C ILE A 11 -9.67 2.55 -15.66
N ALA A 12 -9.49 1.27 -16.01
CA ALA A 12 -8.50 0.83 -17.00
C ALA A 12 -8.81 1.35 -18.43
N ALA A 13 -10.07 1.63 -18.75
CA ALA A 13 -10.47 2.21 -20.01
C ALA A 13 -10.10 3.71 -20.17
N ASN A 14 -9.65 4.37 -19.10
CA ASN A 14 -9.18 5.74 -19.19
C ASN A 14 -7.87 5.78 -20.00
N PRO A 15 -7.78 6.57 -21.09
CA PRO A 15 -6.57 6.62 -21.92
C PRO A 15 -5.34 7.18 -21.18
N ALA A 16 -5.52 7.84 -20.04
CA ALA A 16 -4.43 8.30 -19.18
C ALA A 16 -4.06 7.28 -18.08
N PHE A 17 -4.74 6.12 -18.02
CA PHE A 17 -4.40 5.07 -17.06
C PHE A 17 -3.22 4.24 -17.58
N ALA A 18 -2.26 3.95 -16.69
CA ALA A 18 -1.19 3.00 -16.94
C ALA A 18 -1.08 2.02 -15.76
N SER A 19 -1.00 0.73 -16.07
CA SER A 19 -0.57 -0.28 -15.10
C SER A 19 0.92 -0.53 -15.31
N CYS A 20 1.70 -0.40 -14.24
CA CYS A 20 3.15 -0.53 -14.31
C CYS A 20 3.71 -1.15 -13.03
N THR A 21 4.96 -1.58 -13.10
CA THR A 21 5.72 -1.99 -11.92
C THR A 21 6.08 -0.78 -11.05
N ASP A 22 6.48 -1.01 -9.81
CA ASP A 22 6.96 0.07 -8.92
C ASP A 22 8.18 0.80 -9.52
N THR A 23 9.06 0.08 -10.19
CA THR A 23 10.23 0.66 -10.88
C THR A 23 9.81 1.56 -12.05
N ASP A 24 8.89 1.11 -12.89
CA ASP A 24 8.41 1.89 -14.04
C ASP A 24 7.60 3.10 -13.56
N PHE A 25 6.84 2.95 -12.46
CA PHE A 25 6.14 4.07 -11.83
C PHE A 25 7.11 5.15 -11.39
N MET A 26 8.19 4.78 -10.69
CA MET A 26 9.20 5.73 -10.23
C MET A 26 9.93 6.40 -11.40
N ALA A 27 10.30 5.65 -12.44
CA ALA A 27 10.89 6.23 -13.64
C ALA A 27 9.95 7.23 -14.32
N GLY A 28 8.65 6.92 -14.41
CA GLY A 28 7.66 7.84 -14.95
C GLY A 28 7.42 9.09 -14.10
N VAL A 29 7.57 8.99 -12.78
CA VAL A 29 7.56 10.15 -11.88
C VAL A 29 8.77 11.05 -12.11
N GLU A 30 9.97 10.47 -12.28
CA GLU A 30 11.20 11.22 -12.51
C GLU A 30 11.22 11.95 -13.86
N ASP A 31 10.70 11.32 -14.91
CA ASP A 31 10.64 11.93 -16.26
C ASP A 31 9.38 12.80 -16.49
N GLY A 32 8.44 12.82 -15.53
CA GLY A 32 7.22 13.62 -15.57
C GLY A 32 6.10 13.01 -16.44
N SER A 33 6.24 11.80 -16.93
CA SER A 33 5.19 11.10 -17.68
C SER A 33 4.07 10.57 -16.78
N VAL A 34 4.35 10.33 -15.50
CA VAL A 34 3.37 9.93 -14.48
C VAL A 34 3.20 11.04 -13.46
N VAL A 35 2.05 11.68 -13.44
CA VAL A 35 1.75 12.81 -12.55
C VAL A 35 0.95 12.42 -11.31
N ALA A 36 0.38 11.22 -11.27
CA ALA A 36 -0.34 10.70 -10.11
C ALA A 36 -0.33 9.17 -10.12
N GLY A 37 -0.28 8.54 -8.96
CA GLY A 37 -0.34 7.09 -8.86
C GLY A 37 -0.64 6.60 -7.45
N VAL A 38 -0.92 5.31 -7.35
CA VAL A 38 -1.07 4.62 -6.08
C VAL A 38 0.26 3.96 -5.74
N SER A 39 0.83 4.35 -4.62
CA SER A 39 2.11 3.83 -4.13
C SER A 39 2.11 3.75 -2.61
N GLY A 40 3.20 3.27 -2.04
CA GLY A 40 3.42 3.27 -0.60
C GLY A 40 4.34 4.39 -0.14
N VAL A 41 4.40 4.60 1.18
CA VAL A 41 5.26 5.62 1.78
C VAL A 41 6.75 5.44 1.53
N TRP A 42 7.17 4.24 1.10
CA TRP A 42 8.57 3.96 0.77
C TRP A 42 9.10 4.77 -0.41
N ASN A 43 8.24 5.21 -1.33
CA ASN A 43 8.60 6.03 -2.48
C ASN A 43 8.45 7.55 -2.19
N ALA A 44 7.86 7.93 -1.06
CA ALA A 44 7.51 9.32 -0.78
C ALA A 44 8.71 10.27 -0.82
N SER A 45 9.85 9.84 -0.27
CA SER A 45 11.07 10.65 -0.24
C SER A 45 11.64 10.92 -1.63
N GLU A 46 11.66 9.90 -2.50
CA GLU A 46 12.15 10.03 -3.88
C GLU A 46 11.21 10.87 -4.74
N ILE A 47 9.89 10.66 -4.61
CA ILE A 47 8.89 11.48 -5.30
C ILE A 47 9.00 12.95 -4.89
N LYS A 48 9.17 13.22 -3.59
CA LYS A 48 9.39 14.57 -3.07
C LYS A 48 10.68 15.19 -3.60
N GLN A 49 11.73 14.40 -3.77
CA GLN A 49 12.98 14.86 -4.36
C GLN A 49 12.81 15.25 -5.84
N ALA A 50 12.03 14.47 -6.59
CA ALA A 50 11.75 14.73 -8.01
C ALA A 50 10.84 15.96 -8.22
N TRP A 51 9.82 16.15 -7.38
CA TRP A 51 8.76 17.15 -7.61
C TRP A 51 8.82 18.37 -6.67
N GLY A 52 9.64 18.31 -5.62
CA GLY A 52 9.83 19.45 -4.69
C GLY A 52 8.52 19.93 -4.05
N GLU A 53 8.21 21.20 -4.25
CA GLU A 53 7.00 21.86 -3.73
C GLU A 53 5.69 21.36 -4.39
N ASP A 54 5.78 20.77 -5.58
CA ASP A 54 4.61 20.25 -6.31
C ASP A 54 4.21 18.84 -5.85
N TYR A 55 5.00 18.23 -4.95
CA TYR A 55 4.68 16.94 -4.36
C TYR A 55 3.48 17.02 -3.42
N GLY A 56 2.53 16.10 -3.59
CA GLY A 56 1.40 15.92 -2.70
C GLY A 56 1.11 14.45 -2.44
N ALA A 57 0.49 14.15 -1.31
CA ALA A 57 -0.02 12.82 -0.99
C ALA A 57 -1.38 12.93 -0.32
N ALA A 58 -2.27 12.00 -0.63
CA ALA A 58 -3.61 11.92 -0.07
C ALA A 58 -4.01 10.46 0.17
N LYS A 59 -5.02 10.25 1.00
CA LYS A 59 -5.64 8.92 1.09
C LYS A 59 -6.15 8.46 -0.28
N LEU A 60 -6.36 7.15 -0.45
CA LEU A 60 -6.90 6.59 -1.69
C LEU A 60 -8.22 7.27 -2.08
N PRO A 61 -8.47 7.46 -3.38
CA PRO A 61 -9.69 8.09 -3.85
C PRO A 61 -10.93 7.22 -3.64
N THR A 62 -12.09 7.78 -3.92
CA THR A 62 -13.31 7.01 -4.12
C THR A 62 -13.40 6.56 -5.58
N TYR A 63 -14.17 5.52 -5.81
CA TYR A 63 -14.54 5.04 -7.14
C TYR A 63 -16.03 4.74 -7.21
N THR A 64 -16.58 4.72 -8.41
CA THR A 64 -17.99 4.37 -8.62
C THR A 64 -18.13 2.86 -8.75
N CYS A 65 -18.93 2.24 -7.88
CA CYS A 65 -19.26 0.83 -7.92
C CYS A 65 -20.77 0.67 -7.75
N ALA A 66 -21.43 -0.04 -8.63
CA ALA A 66 -22.90 -0.20 -8.63
C ALA A 66 -23.66 1.13 -8.46
N GLY A 67 -23.19 2.19 -9.13
CA GLY A 67 -23.80 3.53 -9.07
C GLY A 67 -23.58 4.31 -7.77
N GLN A 68 -22.76 3.80 -6.86
CA GLN A 68 -22.43 4.46 -5.60
C GLN A 68 -20.96 4.85 -5.53
N GLN A 69 -20.64 5.96 -4.85
CA GLN A 69 -19.27 6.33 -4.54
C GLN A 69 -18.77 5.51 -3.35
N VAL A 70 -17.75 4.70 -3.58
CA VAL A 70 -17.14 3.82 -2.57
C VAL A 70 -15.70 4.26 -2.31
N GLN A 71 -15.34 4.41 -1.03
CA GLN A 71 -13.95 4.69 -0.65
C GLN A 71 -13.08 3.45 -0.86
N MET A 72 -11.98 3.60 -1.58
CA MET A 72 -11.01 2.52 -1.74
C MET A 72 -10.43 2.11 -0.38
N SER A 73 -10.33 0.82 -0.18
CA SER A 73 -9.75 0.20 1.00
C SER A 73 -8.29 -0.18 0.72
N SER A 74 -7.49 -0.25 1.77
CA SER A 74 -6.11 -0.72 1.72
C SER A 74 -5.87 -1.79 2.77
N PHE A 75 -4.75 -2.51 2.67
CA PHE A 75 -4.27 -3.27 3.82
C PHE A 75 -3.64 -2.34 4.85
N THR A 76 -3.85 -2.69 6.11
CA THR A 76 -3.17 -2.09 7.26
C THR A 76 -2.23 -3.13 7.85
N GLY A 77 -0.98 -2.75 8.04
CA GLY A 77 0.03 -3.61 8.65
C GLY A 77 1.05 -2.80 9.45
N TYR A 78 1.80 -3.50 10.28
CA TYR A 78 2.88 -2.94 11.09
C TYR A 78 4.15 -3.74 10.86
N LYS A 79 5.29 -3.05 10.80
CA LYS A 79 6.60 -3.70 10.91
C LYS A 79 6.89 -3.93 12.40
N MET A 80 7.26 -5.15 12.74
CA MET A 80 7.49 -5.55 14.11
C MET A 80 8.92 -6.02 14.30
N MET A 81 9.48 -5.80 15.49
CA MET A 81 10.72 -6.41 15.93
C MET A 81 10.40 -7.66 16.76
N GLY A 82 10.86 -8.81 16.30
CA GLY A 82 10.70 -10.08 17.01
C GLY A 82 12.02 -10.56 17.60
N VAL A 83 11.95 -11.22 18.75
CA VAL A 83 13.08 -11.90 19.36
C VAL A 83 12.98 -13.39 19.06
N ASN A 84 14.05 -13.97 18.49
CA ASN A 84 14.11 -15.38 18.22
C ASN A 84 14.02 -16.19 19.52
N ALA A 85 13.05 -17.11 19.59
CA ALA A 85 12.83 -17.96 20.77
C ALA A 85 14.04 -18.84 21.13
N TYR A 86 14.91 -19.13 20.17
CA TYR A 86 16.11 -19.93 20.34
C TYR A 86 17.38 -19.12 20.64
N SER A 87 17.26 -17.77 20.77
CA SER A 87 18.41 -16.93 21.12
C SER A 87 18.96 -17.31 22.51
N GLU A 88 20.25 -17.42 22.60
CA GLU A 88 20.96 -17.61 23.90
C GLU A 88 21.06 -16.29 24.69
N HIS A 89 20.80 -15.14 24.02
CA HIS A 89 20.91 -13.80 24.61
C HIS A 89 19.56 -13.06 24.60
N LYS A 90 18.48 -13.72 25.03
CA LYS A 90 17.11 -13.19 24.96
C LYS A 90 16.92 -11.83 25.61
N GLU A 91 17.56 -11.63 26.77
CA GLU A 91 17.47 -10.35 27.50
C GLU A 91 18.08 -9.18 26.70
N TRP A 92 19.24 -9.43 26.06
CA TRP A 92 19.84 -8.42 25.18
C TRP A 92 19.05 -8.20 23.91
N ALA A 93 18.50 -9.25 23.32
CA ALA A 93 17.65 -9.16 22.15
C ALA A 93 16.35 -8.39 22.43
N LEU A 94 15.75 -8.58 23.61
CA LEU A 94 14.59 -7.80 24.05
C LEU A 94 14.94 -6.31 24.23
N LYS A 95 16.06 -6.01 24.90
CA LYS A 95 16.52 -4.62 25.03
C LYS A 95 16.78 -3.96 23.68
N LEU A 96 17.35 -4.71 22.74
CA LEU A 96 17.58 -4.20 21.38
C LEU A 96 16.27 -3.96 20.62
N ALA A 97 15.31 -4.88 20.74
CA ALA A 97 14.00 -4.71 20.14
C ALA A 97 13.26 -3.48 20.71
N ASP A 98 13.29 -3.30 22.02
CA ASP A 98 12.75 -2.13 22.72
C ASP A 98 13.44 -0.83 22.26
N TRP A 99 14.78 -0.85 22.20
CA TRP A 99 15.53 0.31 21.71
C TRP A 99 15.17 0.65 20.27
N PHE A 100 15.04 -0.32 19.37
CA PHE A 100 14.62 -0.07 17.99
C PHE A 100 13.21 0.49 17.88
N THR A 101 12.32 0.21 18.83
CA THR A 101 10.91 0.57 18.78
C THR A 101 10.50 1.67 19.76
N ASN A 102 11.45 2.23 20.53
CA ASN A 102 11.18 3.33 21.43
C ASN A 102 10.84 4.64 20.67
N GLU A 103 10.30 5.61 21.38
CA GLU A 103 9.85 6.89 20.83
C GLU A 103 10.97 7.62 20.08
N ASP A 104 12.15 7.77 20.70
CA ASP A 104 13.27 8.53 20.14
C ASP A 104 13.73 7.95 18.79
N ASN A 105 13.87 6.62 18.70
CA ASN A 105 14.28 5.96 17.46
C ASN A 105 13.17 5.94 16.40
N GLN A 106 11.91 5.99 16.79
CA GLN A 106 10.82 6.18 15.85
C GLN A 106 10.79 7.60 15.31
N MET A 107 11.05 8.61 16.13
CA MET A 107 11.18 10.00 15.68
C MET A 107 12.39 10.20 14.78
N LEU A 108 13.53 9.56 15.09
CA LEU A 108 14.70 9.58 14.22
C LEU A 108 14.40 8.97 12.83
N ARG A 109 13.67 7.85 12.77
CA ARG A 109 13.24 7.27 11.49
C ARG A 109 12.26 8.15 10.72
N LEU A 110 11.39 8.87 11.42
CA LEU A 110 10.54 9.87 10.80
C LEU A 110 11.38 10.98 10.14
N GLU A 111 12.36 11.50 10.87
CA GLU A 111 13.21 12.60 10.42
C GLU A 111 14.12 12.22 9.26
N GLU A 112 14.73 11.02 9.33
CA GLU A 112 15.74 10.58 8.35
C GLU A 112 15.15 9.81 7.16
N ARG A 113 13.93 9.28 7.28
CA ARG A 113 13.34 8.34 6.31
C ARG A 113 11.89 8.57 5.99
N ASP A 114 11.27 9.61 6.51
CA ASP A 114 9.82 9.87 6.39
C ASP A 114 8.96 8.64 6.78
N GLN A 115 9.43 7.80 7.73
CA GLN A 115 8.70 6.64 8.20
C GLN A 115 7.78 7.00 9.37
N GLY A 116 6.48 6.74 9.19
CA GLY A 116 5.47 7.05 10.21
C GLY A 116 5.67 6.24 11.50
N PRO A 117 5.70 6.92 12.66
CA PRO A 117 5.82 6.25 13.94
C PRO A 117 4.51 5.57 14.36
N SER A 118 4.62 4.43 15.05
CA SER A 118 3.50 3.75 15.69
C SER A 118 3.36 4.09 17.19
N ASN A 119 4.39 4.69 17.78
CA ASN A 119 4.31 5.22 19.14
C ASN A 119 3.28 6.36 19.20
N ILE A 120 2.39 6.34 20.21
CA ILE A 120 1.25 7.25 20.31
C ILE A 120 1.72 8.72 20.41
N ASN A 121 2.77 8.99 21.21
CA ASN A 121 3.29 10.35 21.41
C ASN A 121 3.97 10.86 20.15
N ALA A 122 4.83 10.02 19.55
CA ALA A 122 5.51 10.33 18.29
C ALA A 122 4.52 10.58 17.15
N ALA A 123 3.48 9.76 17.03
CA ALA A 123 2.43 9.89 16.01
C ALA A 123 1.60 11.17 16.16
N ALA A 124 1.45 11.68 17.38
CA ALA A 124 0.76 12.94 17.68
C ALA A 124 1.63 14.19 17.47
N SER A 125 2.91 14.04 17.12
CA SER A 125 3.85 15.14 17.00
C SER A 125 3.52 16.08 15.82
N GLU A 126 3.90 17.35 15.95
CA GLU A 126 3.76 18.33 14.86
C GLU A 126 4.67 17.99 13.65
N GLN A 127 5.71 17.20 13.83
CA GLN A 127 6.57 16.73 12.74
C GLN A 127 5.83 15.76 11.83
N VAL A 128 5.07 14.81 12.39
CA VAL A 128 4.23 13.88 11.62
C VAL A 128 3.24 14.62 10.73
N LYS A 129 2.61 15.66 11.25
CA LYS A 129 1.62 16.47 10.51
C LYS A 129 2.20 17.21 9.30
N LYS A 130 3.52 17.39 9.26
CA LYS A 130 4.22 18.06 8.15
C LYS A 130 4.65 17.12 7.04
N VAL A 131 4.47 15.80 7.20
CA VAL A 131 4.86 14.80 6.19
C VAL A 131 3.60 14.33 5.45
N PRO A 132 3.35 14.80 4.22
CA PRO A 132 2.11 14.52 3.49
C PRO A 132 1.80 13.03 3.36
N ALA A 133 2.81 12.20 3.05
CA ALA A 133 2.64 10.75 2.91
C ALA A 133 2.15 10.08 4.20
N ILE A 134 2.67 10.49 5.35
CA ILE A 134 2.26 9.93 6.64
C ILE A 134 0.85 10.38 6.98
N GLN A 135 0.53 11.66 6.73
CA GLN A 135 -0.82 12.15 6.92
C GLN A 135 -1.83 11.39 6.05
N ALA A 136 -1.48 11.12 4.79
CA ALA A 136 -2.30 10.33 3.88
C ALA A 136 -2.56 8.89 4.42
N VAL A 137 -1.55 8.25 5.01
CA VAL A 137 -1.69 6.93 5.64
C VAL A 137 -2.59 6.98 6.87
N ILE A 138 -2.45 8.01 7.71
CA ILE A 138 -3.32 8.23 8.87
C ILE A 138 -4.78 8.40 8.43
N ASP A 139 -5.03 9.22 7.41
CA ASP A 139 -6.36 9.47 6.86
C ASP A 139 -6.96 8.21 6.20
N GLN A 140 -6.11 7.35 5.64
CA GLN A 140 -6.50 6.08 5.04
C GLN A 140 -6.79 5.00 6.10
N ALA A 141 -6.20 5.06 7.28
CA ALA A 141 -6.22 3.99 8.28
C ALA A 141 -7.63 3.53 8.67
N GLN A 142 -8.59 4.46 8.72
CA GLN A 142 -9.99 4.14 9.02
C GLN A 142 -10.66 3.25 7.98
N TYR A 143 -10.13 3.21 6.76
CA TYR A 143 -10.60 2.38 5.64
C TYR A 143 -9.72 1.15 5.42
N GLY A 144 -8.70 1.00 6.23
CA GLY A 144 -7.77 -0.12 6.17
C GLY A 144 -8.37 -1.41 6.71
N LYS A 145 -7.90 -2.53 6.17
CA LYS A 145 -8.23 -3.89 6.64
C LYS A 145 -6.95 -4.64 6.95
N LEU A 146 -6.96 -5.41 8.03
CA LEU A 146 -5.83 -6.30 8.32
C LEU A 146 -5.72 -7.36 7.24
N GLN A 147 -4.53 -7.56 6.69
CA GLN A 147 -4.26 -8.67 5.81
C GLN A 147 -4.29 -9.97 6.62
N ARG A 148 -5.28 -10.82 6.34
CA ARG A 148 -5.47 -12.12 7.00
C ARG A 148 -5.13 -13.30 6.10
N VAL A 149 -4.65 -13.01 4.91
CA VAL A 149 -4.24 -13.98 3.88
C VAL A 149 -2.73 -13.91 3.70
N GLY A 150 -2.13 -15.04 3.33
CA GLY A 150 -0.69 -15.13 3.14
C GLY A 150 -0.21 -14.46 1.84
N ASN A 151 1.02 -14.78 1.46
CA ASN A 151 1.65 -14.21 0.26
C ASN A 151 0.97 -14.63 -1.05
N SER A 152 0.23 -15.75 -1.08
CA SER A 152 -0.61 -16.16 -2.21
C SER A 152 -1.61 -15.10 -2.66
N PHE A 153 -1.96 -14.15 -1.77
CA PHE A 153 -2.76 -12.97 -2.15
C PHE A 153 -2.14 -12.21 -3.32
N TRP A 154 -0.84 -11.95 -3.25
CA TRP A 154 -0.16 -11.08 -4.24
C TRP A 154 -0.13 -11.71 -5.62
N ASP A 155 0.07 -13.02 -5.73
CA ASP A 155 0.10 -13.73 -7.01
C ASP A 155 -1.28 -13.64 -7.69
N ALA A 156 -2.34 -14.01 -6.97
CA ALA A 156 -3.70 -13.95 -7.49
C ALA A 156 -4.16 -12.52 -7.80
N ALA A 157 -3.81 -11.55 -6.95
CA ALA A 157 -4.15 -10.14 -7.15
C ALA A 157 -3.41 -9.53 -8.34
N THR A 158 -2.15 -9.93 -8.58
CA THR A 158 -1.37 -9.48 -9.72
C THR A 158 -1.96 -10.01 -11.03
N GLU A 159 -2.31 -11.28 -11.10
CA GLU A 159 -2.96 -11.87 -12.27
C GLU A 159 -4.29 -11.18 -12.58
N TYR A 160 -5.11 -10.99 -11.56
CA TYR A 160 -6.37 -10.26 -11.69
C TYR A 160 -6.16 -8.81 -12.15
N GLY A 161 -5.22 -8.09 -11.53
CA GLY A 161 -4.89 -6.71 -11.89
C GLY A 161 -4.40 -6.57 -13.35
N ASN A 162 -3.58 -7.49 -13.81
CA ASN A 162 -3.11 -7.53 -15.20
C ASN A 162 -4.26 -7.77 -16.18
N LEU A 163 -5.19 -8.67 -15.84
CA LEU A 163 -6.37 -8.92 -16.67
C LEU A 163 -7.23 -7.66 -16.77
N MET A 164 -7.48 -6.98 -15.65
CA MET A 164 -8.24 -5.72 -15.63
C MET A 164 -7.54 -4.61 -16.43
N ALA A 165 -6.22 -4.47 -16.27
CA ALA A 165 -5.42 -3.47 -16.98
C ALA A 165 -5.44 -3.66 -18.51
N THR A 166 -5.58 -4.89 -18.98
CA THR A 166 -5.75 -5.18 -20.42
C THR A 166 -7.19 -5.05 -20.91
N GLY A 167 -8.11 -4.64 -20.04
CA GLY A 167 -9.53 -4.45 -20.40
C GLY A 167 -10.28 -5.76 -20.60
N ASN A 168 -9.79 -6.87 -20.03
CA ASN A 168 -10.37 -8.20 -20.21
C ASN A 168 -10.62 -8.56 -21.71
N THR A 169 -9.65 -8.24 -22.55
CA THR A 169 -9.78 -8.39 -24.01
C THR A 169 -10.02 -9.83 -24.47
N ALA A 170 -9.69 -10.82 -23.64
CA ALA A 170 -9.99 -12.23 -23.87
C ALA A 170 -11.47 -12.57 -23.65
N GLY A 171 -12.25 -11.67 -23.02
CA GLY A 171 -13.67 -11.88 -22.75
C GLY A 171 -13.96 -12.98 -21.74
N ALA A 172 -13.10 -13.11 -20.70
CA ALA A 172 -13.35 -14.03 -19.61
C ALA A 172 -14.63 -13.63 -18.85
N ASP A 173 -15.38 -14.63 -18.40
CA ASP A 173 -16.62 -14.41 -17.62
C ASP A 173 -16.27 -13.72 -16.28
N PRO A 174 -16.91 -12.59 -15.93
CA PRO A 174 -16.62 -11.84 -14.73
C PRO A 174 -16.75 -12.65 -13.44
N GLN A 175 -17.73 -13.54 -13.36
CA GLN A 175 -17.88 -14.38 -12.17
C GLN A 175 -16.75 -15.41 -12.06
N GLU A 176 -16.34 -16.02 -13.17
CA GLU A 176 -15.22 -16.98 -13.18
C GLU A 176 -13.90 -16.30 -12.81
N VAL A 177 -13.69 -15.06 -13.26
CA VAL A 177 -12.51 -14.26 -12.91
C VAL A 177 -12.48 -13.99 -11.40
N MET A 178 -13.58 -13.58 -10.81
CA MET A 178 -13.69 -13.34 -9.37
C MET A 178 -13.54 -14.62 -8.56
N ASP A 179 -14.11 -15.74 -9.00
CA ASP A 179 -13.98 -17.03 -8.32
C ASP A 179 -12.52 -17.51 -8.35
N THR A 180 -11.82 -17.30 -9.45
CA THR A 180 -10.40 -17.60 -9.60
C THR A 180 -9.55 -16.76 -8.65
N LEU A 181 -9.80 -15.44 -8.58
CA LEU A 181 -9.14 -14.54 -7.63
C LEU A 181 -9.34 -15.02 -6.18
N VAL A 182 -10.58 -15.28 -5.78
CA VAL A 182 -10.90 -15.70 -4.41
C VAL A 182 -10.27 -17.05 -4.09
N SER A 183 -10.31 -18.00 -5.02
CA SER A 183 -9.66 -19.31 -4.87
C SER A 183 -8.15 -19.17 -4.68
N GLY A 184 -7.49 -18.36 -5.50
CA GLY A 184 -6.06 -18.09 -5.41
C GLY A 184 -5.66 -17.45 -4.09
N ILE A 185 -6.43 -16.47 -3.61
CA ILE A 185 -6.18 -15.78 -2.35
C ILE A 185 -6.33 -16.72 -1.14
N THR A 186 -7.27 -17.65 -1.19
CA THR A 186 -7.63 -18.51 -0.05
C THR A 186 -6.84 -19.82 -0.01
N GLN A 187 -6.01 -20.12 -1.00
CA GLN A 187 -5.14 -21.28 -0.97
C GLN A 187 -4.20 -21.24 0.22
N SER A 188 -4.11 -22.37 0.92
CA SER A 188 -3.19 -22.50 2.05
C SER A 188 -1.75 -22.48 1.54
N THR A 189 -0.93 -21.59 2.12
CA THR A 189 0.52 -21.55 1.88
C THR A 189 1.30 -22.55 2.75
N VAL A 190 0.61 -23.34 3.56
CA VAL A 190 1.22 -24.39 4.38
C VAL A 190 1.39 -25.64 3.53
N GLN A 191 2.59 -25.82 3.02
CA GLN A 191 3.10 -27.12 2.58
C GLN A 191 3.84 -27.78 3.73
#